data_c1ee59e4f62d4a8d2c92b19e5e9a1946
#
_entry.id   c1ee59e4f62d4a8d2c92b19e5e9a1946
#
_cell.length_a   1.000
_cell.length_b   1.000
_cell.length_c   1.000
_cell.angle_alpha   90.00
_cell.angle_beta   90.00
_cell.angle_gamma   90.00
#
_symmetry.space_group_name_H-M   'P 1'
#
loop_
_entity.id
_entity.type
_entity.pdbx_description
1 polymer ?
#
loop_
_entity_poly.entity_id
_entity_poly.type
_entity_poly.pdbx_seq_one_letter_code
_entity_poly.pdbx_strand_id
1 'polypeptide(L)'
;MRLRTGIVFTWGEAAPVPPAASCSVQPTEVMVGEPITATASPSNFNPKHTVTYSWSGTGGQVTGKDTTASIDTNNVAPGNYSVTAKVTDPKMKKGNEASCSASYTVKPLPPKNPPTMSLSANPTDLVPGGTVNLAGNCTSPDGVPVSVANWTSSSGSVSGSGSSATLNTSGMSPGSVTVTATCTDSRGLTAQASTQINIQTPPPPPVDKALEARLALHSVYFPTAQPTPKNPSGGLLASQQQTLMGMATDFKKYLEAKPDAHLTLEGHADHRGSAAFNQALTERRVARVKSFLVEQGVPEADIDTKAFGSERNLTTDQVKESIGQNSDLTTEERKRALARIDVIRMASNRRVDVTLSSAGQTENSVRQFPFNSTDALSLIGGRESAKKPAKSTTKKPVKKQ
;
A
#
# COMPACT_ATOMS: atom_id res chain seq x y z
N MET A 1 -128.03 -20.28 -45.95
CA MET A 1 -126.99 -19.30 -45.53
C MET A 1 -125.72 -20.08 -45.23
N ARG A 2 -124.72 -20.02 -46.10
CA ARG A 2 -123.44 -20.73 -45.92
C ARG A 2 -122.40 -19.72 -45.64
N LEU A 3 -121.80 -19.66 -44.38
CA LEU A 3 -120.66 -18.88 -44.01
C LEU A 3 -119.36 -19.61 -44.51
N ARG A 4 -118.61 -18.97 -45.32
CA ARG A 4 -117.19 -19.42 -45.63
C ARG A 4 -116.24 -18.62 -44.76
N THR A 5 -115.59 -19.30 -43.85
CA THR A 5 -114.43 -18.80 -43.09
C THR A 5 -113.19 -19.03 -43.90
N GLY A 6 -112.56 -17.98 -44.40
CA GLY A 6 -111.24 -18.03 -45.05
C GLY A 6 -110.17 -17.66 -44.04
N ILE A 7 -109.13 -18.50 -43.84
CA ILE A 7 -107.94 -18.20 -43.07
C ILE A 7 -107.00 -17.46 -44.03
N VAL A 8 -106.64 -16.20 -43.69
CA VAL A 8 -105.61 -15.43 -44.41
C VAL A 8 -104.26 -15.62 -43.69
N PHE A 9 -103.33 -16.32 -44.31
CA PHE A 9 -101.96 -16.37 -43.86
C PHE A 9 -101.25 -15.12 -44.38
N THR A 10 -100.85 -14.18 -43.46
CA THR A 10 -99.93 -13.10 -43.77
C THR A 10 -98.52 -13.59 -43.49
N TRP A 11 -97.76 -13.77 -44.55
CA TRP A 11 -96.33 -13.98 -44.42
C TRP A 11 -95.74 -12.65 -44.09
N GLY A 12 -95.30 -12.45 -42.80
CA GLY A 12 -94.42 -11.30 -42.44
C GLY A 12 -93.02 -11.55 -42.97
N GLU A 13 -92.56 -10.71 -43.87
CA GLU A 13 -91.16 -10.71 -44.17
C GLU A 13 -90.41 -10.47 -42.89
N ALA A 14 -89.44 -11.37 -42.59
CA ALA A 14 -88.54 -11.19 -41.44
C ALA A 14 -87.82 -9.84 -41.58
N ALA A 15 -87.86 -9.05 -40.52
CA ALA A 15 -87.22 -7.78 -40.52
C ALA A 15 -85.71 -7.98 -40.94
N PRO A 16 -85.23 -7.16 -41.88
CA PRO A 16 -83.80 -7.31 -42.29
C PRO A 16 -82.89 -7.21 -41.10
N VAL A 17 -82.00 -8.21 -40.97
CA VAL A 17 -80.97 -8.22 -39.92
C VAL A 17 -80.04 -6.99 -40.12
N PRO A 18 -79.82 -6.15 -39.11
CA PRO A 18 -79.01 -4.97 -39.27
C PRO A 18 -77.55 -5.32 -39.57
N PRO A 19 -76.79 -4.48 -40.31
CA PRO A 19 -75.37 -4.65 -40.50
C PRO A 19 -74.64 -4.72 -39.18
N ALA A 20 -73.64 -5.61 -39.10
CA ALA A 20 -72.79 -5.80 -37.95
C ALA A 20 -71.30 -5.87 -38.35
N ALA A 21 -70.44 -5.63 -37.42
CA ALA A 21 -68.98 -5.79 -37.59
C ALA A 21 -68.38 -6.39 -36.32
N SER A 22 -67.37 -7.20 -36.48
CA SER A 22 -66.45 -7.67 -35.39
C SER A 22 -65.04 -7.23 -35.62
N CYS A 23 -64.35 -6.82 -34.55
CA CYS A 23 -62.95 -6.40 -34.60
C CYS A 23 -62.10 -7.34 -33.80
N SER A 24 -60.85 -7.54 -34.27
CA SER A 24 -59.78 -8.22 -33.54
C SER A 24 -58.45 -7.47 -33.72
N VAL A 25 -57.57 -7.67 -32.82
CA VAL A 25 -56.19 -7.17 -32.90
C VAL A 25 -55.18 -8.29 -32.68
N GLN A 26 -54.07 -8.25 -33.37
CA GLN A 26 -52.98 -9.19 -33.22
C GLN A 26 -51.63 -8.44 -33.33
N PRO A 27 -50.73 -8.61 -32.35
CA PRO A 27 -50.94 -9.23 -31.03
C PRO A 27 -51.84 -8.36 -30.14
N THR A 28 -52.44 -8.93 -29.08
CA THR A 28 -53.27 -8.19 -28.10
C THR A 28 -52.43 -7.44 -27.06
N GLU A 29 -51.16 -7.82 -26.91
CA GLU A 29 -50.18 -7.17 -26.01
C GLU A 29 -48.87 -6.96 -26.77
N VAL A 30 -48.32 -5.79 -26.66
CA VAL A 30 -47.03 -5.38 -27.27
C VAL A 30 -46.23 -4.53 -26.34
N MET A 31 -44.90 -4.42 -26.58
CA MET A 31 -44.09 -3.39 -25.96
C MET A 31 -44.18 -2.08 -26.77
N VAL A 32 -43.88 -0.98 -26.11
CA VAL A 32 -43.79 0.33 -26.79
C VAL A 32 -42.90 0.21 -28.03
N GLY A 33 -43.41 0.65 -29.19
CA GLY A 33 -42.72 0.60 -30.47
C GLY A 33 -42.97 -0.64 -31.32
N GLU A 34 -43.68 -1.65 -30.81
CA GLU A 34 -44.04 -2.83 -31.58
C GLU A 34 -45.38 -2.61 -32.31
N PRO A 35 -45.52 -2.95 -33.60
CA PRO A 35 -46.72 -2.72 -34.38
C PRO A 35 -47.85 -3.73 -34.04
N ILE A 36 -49.08 -3.29 -34.14
CA ILE A 36 -50.28 -4.13 -34.00
C ILE A 36 -51.08 -4.09 -35.31
N THR A 37 -51.64 -5.22 -35.71
CA THR A 37 -52.57 -5.29 -36.82
C THR A 37 -54.00 -5.45 -36.27
N ALA A 38 -54.86 -4.53 -36.66
CA ALA A 38 -56.29 -4.62 -36.41
C ALA A 38 -57.02 -5.16 -37.65
N THR A 39 -58.04 -5.98 -37.42
CA THR A 39 -58.87 -6.56 -38.49
C THR A 39 -60.31 -6.35 -38.18
N ALA A 40 -61.11 -5.88 -39.16
CA ALA A 40 -62.55 -5.75 -39.08
C ALA A 40 -63.26 -6.73 -40.05
N SER A 41 -64.20 -7.49 -39.54
CA SER A 41 -65.01 -8.45 -40.30
C SER A 41 -66.44 -7.98 -40.36
N PRO A 42 -66.92 -7.43 -41.52
CA PRO A 42 -68.27 -7.00 -41.67
C PRO A 42 -69.22 -8.20 -41.89
N SER A 43 -70.46 -8.10 -41.41
CA SER A 43 -71.51 -9.08 -41.66
C SER A 43 -72.84 -8.39 -41.90
N ASN A 44 -73.84 -9.08 -42.58
CA ASN A 44 -75.11 -8.59 -42.94
C ASN A 44 -75.17 -7.36 -43.83
N PHE A 45 -74.06 -7.00 -44.49
CA PHE A 45 -73.99 -6.01 -45.55
C PHE A 45 -74.46 -6.68 -46.88
N ASN A 46 -74.88 -5.87 -47.84
CA ASN A 46 -75.24 -6.40 -49.18
C ASN A 46 -73.95 -6.89 -49.87
N PRO A 47 -73.84 -8.18 -50.25
CA PRO A 47 -72.63 -8.74 -50.84
C PRO A 47 -72.30 -8.18 -52.25
N LYS A 48 -73.25 -7.48 -52.88
CA LYS A 48 -73.09 -6.81 -54.17
C LYS A 48 -72.56 -5.38 -54.03
N HIS A 49 -72.43 -4.87 -52.80
CA HIS A 49 -71.90 -3.54 -52.54
C HIS A 49 -70.47 -3.60 -52.00
N THR A 50 -69.66 -2.60 -52.32
CA THR A 50 -68.31 -2.39 -51.73
C THR A 50 -68.51 -1.52 -50.51
N VAL A 51 -68.12 -2.02 -49.33
CA VAL A 51 -68.06 -1.25 -48.06
C VAL A 51 -66.82 -0.47 -47.96
N THR A 52 -66.80 0.63 -47.20
CA THR A 52 -65.66 1.45 -46.89
C THR A 52 -65.33 1.36 -45.39
N TYR A 53 -64.06 1.50 -45.03
CA TYR A 53 -63.64 1.38 -43.65
C TYR A 53 -63.00 2.72 -43.22
N SER A 54 -63.30 3.12 -41.99
CA SER A 54 -62.71 4.23 -41.29
C SER A 54 -62.21 3.75 -39.94
N TRP A 55 -60.93 3.91 -39.70
CA TRP A 55 -60.29 3.45 -38.49
C TRP A 55 -59.94 4.63 -37.59
N SER A 56 -60.07 4.44 -36.28
CA SER A 56 -59.66 5.36 -35.22
C SER A 56 -59.17 4.57 -34.01
N GLY A 57 -58.24 5.16 -33.20
CA GLY A 57 -57.69 4.52 -32.00
C GLY A 57 -57.46 5.53 -30.90
N THR A 58 -57.39 5.04 -29.66
CA THR A 58 -57.10 5.85 -28.47
C THR A 58 -55.61 5.88 -28.14
N GLY A 59 -54.78 5.00 -28.73
CA GLY A 59 -53.35 4.93 -28.50
C GLY A 59 -52.56 4.55 -29.75
N GLY A 60 -51.68 5.41 -30.17
CA GLY A 60 -50.89 5.24 -31.37
C GLY A 60 -51.52 5.75 -32.65
N GLN A 61 -50.78 5.78 -33.73
CA GLN A 61 -51.23 6.19 -35.03
C GLN A 61 -51.83 5.00 -35.78
N VAL A 62 -53.12 5.07 -36.11
CA VAL A 62 -53.84 4.02 -36.85
C VAL A 62 -53.84 4.37 -38.35
N THR A 63 -53.36 3.46 -39.18
CA THR A 63 -53.26 3.61 -40.63
C THR A 63 -53.90 2.40 -41.29
N GLY A 64 -55.00 2.62 -42.05
CA GLY A 64 -55.69 1.57 -42.76
C GLY A 64 -56.90 2.15 -43.55
N LYS A 65 -57.26 1.51 -44.66
CA LYS A 65 -58.39 1.91 -45.51
C LYS A 65 -59.29 0.72 -45.88
N ASP A 66 -58.87 -0.48 -45.55
CA ASP A 66 -59.54 -1.74 -45.86
C ASP A 66 -59.90 -2.51 -44.62
N THR A 67 -60.14 -3.80 -44.73
CA THR A 67 -60.43 -4.72 -43.63
C THR A 67 -59.37 -4.77 -42.55
N THR A 68 -58.15 -4.25 -42.83
CA THR A 68 -57.03 -4.23 -41.90
C THR A 68 -56.47 -2.83 -41.67
N ALA A 69 -56.00 -2.58 -40.51
CA ALA A 69 -55.22 -1.37 -40.16
C ALA A 69 -54.01 -1.72 -39.34
N SER A 70 -52.95 -0.98 -39.52
CA SER A 70 -51.72 -1.03 -38.70
C SER A 70 -51.83 0.06 -37.63
N ILE A 71 -51.44 -0.30 -36.40
CA ILE A 71 -51.32 0.63 -35.27
C ILE A 71 -49.84 0.75 -34.94
N ASP A 72 -49.32 1.94 -35.08
CA ASP A 72 -47.94 2.29 -34.66
C ASP A 72 -47.96 2.72 -33.19
N THR A 73 -47.25 1.98 -32.34
CA THR A 73 -47.16 2.23 -30.89
C THR A 73 -45.89 3.02 -30.51
N ASN A 74 -45.14 3.54 -31.46
CA ASN A 74 -44.00 4.41 -31.14
C ASN A 74 -44.45 5.63 -30.34
N ASN A 75 -43.77 5.88 -29.22
CA ASN A 75 -44.05 6.99 -28.30
C ASN A 75 -45.44 6.91 -27.61
N VAL A 76 -46.11 5.75 -27.62
CA VAL A 76 -47.35 5.51 -26.87
C VAL A 76 -46.99 5.17 -25.43
N ALA A 77 -47.58 5.85 -24.46
CA ALA A 77 -47.37 5.51 -23.04
C ALA A 77 -47.87 4.10 -22.74
N PRO A 78 -47.27 3.37 -21.82
CA PRO A 78 -47.81 2.08 -21.36
C PRO A 78 -49.22 2.22 -20.83
N GLY A 79 -50.15 1.32 -21.26
CA GLY A 79 -51.53 1.39 -20.90
C GLY A 79 -52.42 0.51 -21.76
N ASN A 80 -53.75 0.55 -21.50
CA ASN A 80 -54.76 -0.15 -22.27
C ASN A 80 -55.44 0.81 -23.25
N TYR A 81 -55.51 0.39 -24.48
CA TYR A 81 -56.04 1.18 -25.60
C TYR A 81 -57.06 0.39 -26.39
N SER A 82 -57.80 1.09 -27.26
CA SER A 82 -58.77 0.48 -28.16
C SER A 82 -58.63 1.04 -29.58
N VAL A 83 -58.91 0.19 -30.55
CA VAL A 83 -59.06 0.59 -31.95
C VAL A 83 -60.50 0.31 -32.34
N THR A 84 -61.10 1.24 -33.11
CA THR A 84 -62.47 1.16 -33.58
C THR A 84 -62.48 1.23 -35.11
N ALA A 85 -63.16 0.28 -35.74
CA ALA A 85 -63.44 0.33 -37.14
C ALA A 85 -64.91 0.73 -37.34
N LYS A 86 -65.17 1.69 -38.24
CA LYS A 86 -66.53 2.02 -38.75
C LYS A 86 -66.56 1.55 -40.19
N VAL A 87 -67.51 0.63 -40.44
CA VAL A 87 -67.79 0.05 -41.77
C VAL A 87 -69.01 0.70 -42.30
N THR A 88 -69.01 1.23 -43.54
CA THR A 88 -70.05 1.97 -44.13
C THR A 88 -70.40 1.42 -45.55
N ASP A 89 -71.59 1.16 -45.84
CA ASP A 89 -72.13 0.87 -47.22
C ASP A 89 -72.62 2.19 -47.85
N PRO A 90 -71.86 2.83 -48.78
CA PRO A 90 -72.23 4.11 -49.34
C PRO A 90 -73.45 4.07 -50.26
N LYS A 91 -73.87 2.89 -50.67
CA LYS A 91 -75.07 2.70 -51.54
C LYS A 91 -76.36 2.55 -50.76
N MET A 92 -76.37 2.38 -49.45
CA MET A 92 -77.56 2.28 -48.62
C MET A 92 -77.84 3.63 -47.94
N LYS A 93 -79.15 4.04 -47.90
CA LYS A 93 -79.61 5.32 -47.32
C LYS A 93 -79.86 5.25 -45.81
N LYS A 94 -80.21 4.06 -45.30
CA LYS A 94 -80.47 3.84 -43.87
C LYS A 94 -79.94 2.48 -43.42
N GLY A 95 -79.45 2.39 -42.16
CA GLY A 95 -78.88 1.16 -41.67
C GLY A 95 -77.67 0.73 -42.45
N ASN A 96 -76.85 1.69 -42.80
CA ASN A 96 -75.67 1.54 -43.70
C ASN A 96 -74.35 1.48 -42.96
N GLU A 97 -74.33 1.47 -41.62
CA GLU A 97 -73.15 1.52 -40.84
C GLU A 97 -73.15 0.45 -39.73
N ALA A 98 -71.98 -0.08 -39.50
CA ALA A 98 -71.66 -0.90 -38.28
C ALA A 98 -70.34 -0.48 -37.73
N SER A 99 -70.18 -0.54 -36.43
CA SER A 99 -68.91 -0.24 -35.74
C SER A 99 -68.48 -1.39 -34.83
N CYS A 100 -67.22 -1.66 -34.71
CA CYS A 100 -66.64 -2.60 -33.76
C CYS A 100 -65.42 -2.06 -33.14
N SER A 101 -65.10 -2.50 -31.96
CA SER A 101 -63.87 -2.11 -31.24
C SER A 101 -63.10 -3.33 -30.73
N ALA A 102 -61.78 -3.25 -30.70
CA ALA A 102 -60.92 -4.24 -30.09
C ALA A 102 -59.90 -3.54 -29.16
N SER A 103 -59.63 -4.17 -28.03
CA SER A 103 -58.69 -3.63 -27.04
C SER A 103 -57.29 -4.25 -27.18
N TYR A 104 -56.26 -3.49 -26.87
CA TYR A 104 -54.89 -3.95 -26.81
C TYR A 104 -54.15 -3.27 -25.67
N THR A 105 -53.03 -3.88 -25.21
CA THR A 105 -52.21 -3.39 -24.12
C THR A 105 -50.82 -3.07 -24.64
N VAL A 106 -50.33 -1.85 -24.34
CA VAL A 106 -48.94 -1.46 -24.56
C VAL A 106 -48.19 -1.56 -23.23
N LYS A 107 -47.16 -2.41 -23.19
CA LYS A 107 -46.33 -2.64 -22.02
C LYS A 107 -45.10 -1.76 -22.05
N PRO A 108 -44.56 -1.33 -20.89
CA PRO A 108 -43.26 -0.61 -20.86
C PRO A 108 -42.15 -1.52 -21.35
N LEU A 109 -41.14 -0.89 -21.97
CA LEU A 109 -39.89 -1.59 -22.24
C LEU A 109 -39.25 -2.05 -20.91
N PRO A 110 -38.63 -3.24 -20.86
CA PRO A 110 -37.92 -3.68 -19.65
C PRO A 110 -36.82 -2.69 -19.29
N PRO A 111 -36.56 -2.44 -17.98
CA PRO A 111 -35.48 -1.57 -17.53
C PRO A 111 -34.14 -2.11 -18.01
N LYS A 112 -33.24 -1.20 -18.43
CA LYS A 112 -31.89 -1.53 -18.78
C LYS A 112 -31.04 -1.47 -17.50
N ASN A 113 -30.61 -2.61 -16.99
CA ASN A 113 -29.77 -2.70 -15.81
C ASN A 113 -28.30 -2.58 -16.22
N PRO A 114 -27.46 -1.76 -15.52
CA PRO A 114 -26.03 -1.71 -15.80
C PRO A 114 -25.37 -3.06 -15.46
N PRO A 115 -24.21 -3.34 -16.06
CA PRO A 115 -23.42 -4.52 -15.70
C PRO A 115 -22.94 -4.43 -14.26
N THR A 116 -22.54 -5.55 -13.68
CA THR A 116 -21.85 -5.63 -12.41
C THR A 116 -20.39 -6.02 -12.63
N MET A 117 -19.47 -5.47 -11.81
CA MET A 117 -18.05 -5.74 -11.93
C MET A 117 -17.41 -5.99 -10.59
N SER A 118 -16.46 -6.92 -10.55
CA SER A 118 -15.56 -7.15 -9.44
C SER A 118 -14.12 -7.29 -9.94
N LEU A 119 -13.14 -6.86 -9.12
CA LEU A 119 -11.72 -7.02 -9.38
C LEU A 119 -11.07 -7.86 -8.29
N SER A 120 -10.08 -8.67 -8.70
CA SER A 120 -9.17 -9.35 -7.81
C SER A 120 -7.71 -9.10 -8.23
N ALA A 121 -6.82 -9.15 -7.25
CA ALA A 121 -5.38 -9.01 -7.42
C ALA A 121 -4.68 -10.18 -6.73
N ASN A 122 -3.62 -10.69 -7.33
CA ASN A 122 -2.82 -11.76 -6.74
C ASN A 122 -1.34 -11.61 -7.16
N PRO A 123 -0.40 -11.44 -6.18
CA PRO A 123 -0.65 -11.24 -4.76
C PRO A 123 -1.23 -9.85 -4.43
N THR A 124 -1.82 -9.69 -3.23
CA THR A 124 -2.28 -8.40 -2.69
C THR A 124 -1.21 -7.67 -1.90
N ASP A 125 -0.20 -8.42 -1.43
CA ASP A 125 0.93 -7.92 -0.65
C ASP A 125 2.23 -8.38 -1.29
N LEU A 126 3.12 -7.44 -1.60
CA LEU A 126 4.43 -7.76 -2.19
C LEU A 126 5.42 -6.62 -1.96
N VAL A 127 6.71 -6.94 -2.10
CA VAL A 127 7.78 -5.92 -2.14
C VAL A 127 7.91 -5.32 -3.53
N PRO A 128 8.48 -4.10 -3.68
CA PRO A 128 8.75 -3.49 -4.98
C PRO A 128 9.55 -4.42 -5.92
N GLY A 129 9.27 -4.32 -7.23
CA GLY A 129 9.96 -5.10 -8.27
C GLY A 129 9.24 -6.38 -8.70
N GLY A 130 8.17 -6.78 -8.01
CA GLY A 130 7.32 -7.89 -8.40
C GLY A 130 6.22 -7.50 -9.40
N THR A 131 5.44 -8.50 -9.82
CA THR A 131 4.26 -8.32 -10.66
C THR A 131 3.02 -8.83 -9.97
N VAL A 132 1.88 -8.15 -10.16
CA VAL A 132 0.58 -8.55 -9.64
C VAL A 132 -0.33 -8.91 -10.80
N ASN A 133 -0.91 -10.10 -10.78
CA ASN A 133 -1.93 -10.50 -11.72
C ASN A 133 -3.29 -9.94 -11.30
N LEU A 134 -3.97 -9.32 -12.23
CA LEU A 134 -5.26 -8.67 -12.04
C LEU A 134 -6.31 -9.43 -12.85
N ALA A 135 -7.46 -9.71 -12.24
CA ALA A 135 -8.58 -10.32 -12.93
C ALA A 135 -9.86 -9.50 -12.67
N GLY A 136 -10.56 -9.18 -13.76
CA GLY A 136 -11.84 -8.47 -13.75
C GLY A 136 -12.97 -9.42 -14.14
N ASN A 137 -13.97 -9.58 -13.28
CA ASN A 137 -15.18 -10.31 -13.59
C ASN A 137 -16.32 -9.32 -13.82
N CYS A 138 -16.88 -9.36 -15.01
CA CYS A 138 -17.98 -8.51 -15.43
C CYS A 138 -19.16 -9.36 -15.90
N THR A 139 -20.36 -9.06 -15.41
CA THR A 139 -21.60 -9.76 -15.77
C THR A 139 -22.73 -8.77 -16.04
N SER A 140 -23.56 -9.09 -17.03
CA SER A 140 -24.78 -8.32 -17.30
C SER A 140 -26.00 -9.01 -16.68
N PRO A 141 -26.79 -8.32 -15.84
CA PRO A 141 -28.05 -8.84 -15.33
C PRO A 141 -29.07 -9.14 -16.44
N ASP A 142 -28.98 -8.40 -17.55
CA ASP A 142 -29.89 -8.51 -18.70
C ASP A 142 -29.36 -9.50 -19.77
N GLY A 143 -28.25 -10.22 -19.49
CA GLY A 143 -27.70 -11.24 -20.37
C GLY A 143 -27.07 -10.71 -21.67
N VAL A 144 -26.81 -9.40 -21.76
CA VAL A 144 -26.18 -8.81 -22.94
C VAL A 144 -24.66 -8.94 -22.88
N PRO A 145 -23.94 -8.94 -24.04
CA PRO A 145 -22.47 -9.00 -24.07
C PRO A 145 -21.83 -7.86 -23.28
N VAL A 146 -20.74 -8.18 -22.56
CA VAL A 146 -19.97 -7.24 -21.75
C VAL A 146 -18.48 -7.29 -22.13
N SER A 147 -17.76 -6.20 -21.91
CA SER A 147 -16.31 -6.10 -22.09
C SER A 147 -15.67 -5.34 -20.94
N VAL A 148 -14.47 -5.77 -20.52
CA VAL A 148 -13.65 -5.07 -19.54
C VAL A 148 -12.56 -4.30 -20.25
N ALA A 149 -12.35 -3.05 -19.86
CA ALA A 149 -11.37 -2.15 -20.44
C ALA A 149 -10.92 -1.09 -19.43
N ASN A 150 -10.06 -0.17 -19.87
CA ASN A 150 -9.62 1.01 -19.10
C ASN A 150 -9.02 0.65 -17.73
N TRP A 151 -8.08 -0.30 -17.75
CA TRP A 151 -7.28 -0.60 -16.57
C TRP A 151 -6.38 0.58 -16.22
N THR A 152 -6.47 1.07 -15.00
CA THR A 152 -5.67 2.18 -14.46
C THR A 152 -5.16 1.84 -13.07
N SER A 153 -4.04 2.44 -12.67
CA SER A 153 -3.51 2.35 -11.32
C SER A 153 -3.11 3.72 -10.78
N SER A 154 -3.16 3.89 -9.49
CA SER A 154 -2.70 5.12 -8.80
C SER A 154 -1.18 5.27 -8.85
N SER A 155 -0.43 4.17 -9.03
CA SER A 155 1.03 4.14 -9.18
C SER A 155 1.45 2.87 -9.94
N GLY A 156 2.64 2.89 -10.53
CA GLY A 156 3.15 1.80 -11.37
C GLY A 156 2.51 1.78 -12.75
N SER A 157 2.83 0.75 -13.56
CA SER A 157 2.28 0.56 -14.89
C SER A 157 1.41 -0.68 -14.96
N VAL A 158 0.16 -0.49 -15.45
CA VAL A 158 -0.74 -1.61 -15.72
C VAL A 158 -0.71 -1.91 -17.22
N SER A 159 -0.56 -3.17 -17.57
CA SER A 159 -0.62 -3.67 -18.94
C SER A 159 -1.58 -4.85 -19.03
N GLY A 160 -2.38 -4.92 -20.09
CA GLY A 160 -3.36 -5.98 -20.28
C GLY A 160 -4.59 -5.49 -21.03
N SER A 161 -5.47 -6.42 -21.39
CA SER A 161 -6.72 -6.14 -22.08
C SER A 161 -7.79 -7.17 -21.72
N GLY A 162 -9.05 -6.80 -21.85
CA GLY A 162 -10.15 -7.69 -21.49
C GLY A 162 -10.17 -7.96 -19.98
N SER A 163 -10.51 -9.17 -19.60
CA SER A 163 -10.72 -9.57 -18.20
C SER A 163 -9.44 -9.75 -17.38
N SER A 164 -8.25 -9.58 -17.95
CA SER A 164 -6.99 -9.76 -17.22
C SER A 164 -5.98 -8.66 -17.55
N ALA A 165 -5.22 -8.26 -16.54
CA ALA A 165 -4.12 -7.32 -16.65
C ALA A 165 -3.01 -7.65 -15.66
N THR A 166 -1.87 -6.99 -15.78
CA THR A 166 -0.72 -7.14 -14.89
C THR A 166 -0.25 -5.76 -14.42
N LEU A 167 -0.07 -5.59 -13.13
CA LEU A 167 0.58 -4.41 -12.55
C LEU A 167 2.06 -4.72 -12.35
N ASN A 168 2.93 -3.88 -12.89
CA ASN A 168 4.37 -3.91 -12.62
C ASN A 168 4.69 -2.92 -11.49
N THR A 169 5.34 -3.41 -10.44
CA THR A 169 5.68 -2.62 -9.25
C THR A 169 7.15 -2.18 -9.19
N SER A 170 7.91 -2.34 -10.29
CA SER A 170 9.31 -1.91 -10.36
C SER A 170 9.44 -0.40 -10.13
N GLY A 171 10.33 -0.01 -9.23
CA GLY A 171 10.59 1.40 -8.88
C GLY A 171 9.50 2.07 -8.04
N MET A 172 8.51 1.32 -7.56
CA MET A 172 7.49 1.86 -6.66
C MET A 172 8.01 1.98 -5.23
N SER A 173 7.55 3.01 -4.54
CA SER A 173 7.75 3.15 -3.09
C SER A 173 6.73 2.30 -2.32
N PRO A 174 7.08 1.87 -1.09
CA PRO A 174 6.11 1.22 -0.19
C PRO A 174 4.86 2.06 0.01
N GLY A 175 3.69 1.42 0.07
CA GLY A 175 2.40 2.08 0.22
C GLY A 175 1.26 1.33 -0.46
N SER A 176 0.04 1.87 -0.36
CA SER A 176 -1.15 1.29 -0.98
C SER A 176 -1.33 1.78 -2.42
N VAL A 177 -1.58 0.85 -3.33
CA VAL A 177 -1.86 1.11 -4.75
C VAL A 177 -3.28 0.66 -5.06
N THR A 178 -4.06 1.55 -5.66
CA THR A 178 -5.42 1.24 -6.10
C THR A 178 -5.41 0.99 -7.60
N VAL A 179 -5.93 -0.15 -8.02
CA VAL A 179 -6.18 -0.48 -9.43
C VAL A 179 -7.67 -0.42 -9.70
N THR A 180 -8.05 0.20 -10.81
CA THR A 180 -9.44 0.36 -11.24
C THR A 180 -9.59 -0.14 -12.69
N ALA A 181 -10.73 -0.76 -13.00
CA ALA A 181 -11.10 -1.09 -14.37
C ALA A 181 -12.60 -0.82 -14.58
N THR A 182 -12.96 -0.68 -15.85
CA THR A 182 -14.34 -0.39 -16.28
C THR A 182 -14.87 -1.55 -17.09
N CYS A 183 -16.08 -1.98 -16.78
CA CYS A 183 -16.88 -2.89 -17.59
C CYS A 183 -17.92 -2.08 -18.36
N THR A 184 -18.13 -2.43 -19.63
CA THR A 184 -19.16 -1.81 -20.50
C THR A 184 -19.97 -2.90 -21.17
N ASP A 185 -21.29 -2.76 -21.18
CA ASP A 185 -22.20 -3.66 -21.91
C ASP A 185 -22.37 -3.19 -23.38
N SER A 186 -22.97 -4.04 -24.20
CA SER A 186 -23.20 -3.74 -25.63
C SER A 186 -24.16 -2.56 -25.88
N ARG A 187 -24.85 -2.07 -24.85
CA ARG A 187 -25.74 -0.91 -24.90
C ARG A 187 -25.06 0.38 -24.43
N GLY A 188 -23.79 0.29 -23.97
CA GLY A 188 -23.01 1.42 -23.46
C GLY A 188 -23.19 1.71 -21.98
N LEU A 189 -23.91 0.87 -21.21
CA LEU A 189 -23.99 1.01 -19.75
C LEU A 189 -22.69 0.50 -19.11
N THR A 190 -22.22 1.19 -18.08
CA THR A 190 -20.91 0.91 -17.47
C THR A 190 -21.01 0.62 -15.99
N ALA A 191 -20.04 -0.16 -15.49
CA ALA A 191 -19.73 -0.34 -14.08
C ALA A 191 -18.23 -0.27 -13.87
N GLN A 192 -17.79 0.17 -12.69
CA GLN A 192 -16.37 0.20 -12.31
C GLN A 192 -16.17 -0.61 -11.03
N ALA A 193 -14.99 -1.20 -10.91
CA ALA A 193 -14.52 -1.79 -9.68
C ALA A 193 -13.06 -1.41 -9.44
N SER A 194 -12.66 -1.44 -8.18
CA SER A 194 -11.28 -1.21 -7.77
C SER A 194 -10.82 -2.27 -6.77
N THR A 195 -9.52 -2.52 -6.73
CA THR A 195 -8.85 -3.37 -5.75
C THR A 195 -7.61 -2.67 -5.23
N GLN A 196 -7.22 -2.97 -3.99
CA GLN A 196 -6.03 -2.41 -3.37
C GLN A 196 -4.92 -3.45 -3.28
N ILE A 197 -3.68 -2.99 -3.48
CA ILE A 197 -2.46 -3.78 -3.41
C ILE A 197 -1.54 -3.03 -2.45
N ASN A 198 -0.94 -3.74 -1.50
CA ASN A 198 -0.04 -3.18 -0.52
C ASN A 198 1.42 -3.49 -0.90
N ILE A 199 2.19 -2.45 -1.24
CA ILE A 199 3.62 -2.55 -1.50
C ILE A 199 4.35 -2.43 -0.17
N GLN A 200 4.94 -3.52 0.29
CA GLN A 200 5.62 -3.62 1.57
C GLN A 200 7.04 -3.06 1.49
N THR A 201 7.54 -2.55 2.63
CA THR A 201 8.96 -2.23 2.75
C THR A 201 9.78 -3.53 2.61
N PRO A 202 10.82 -3.55 1.75
CA PRO A 202 11.71 -4.70 1.68
C PRO A 202 12.27 -5.04 3.07
N PRO A 203 12.37 -6.32 3.45
CA PRO A 203 12.98 -6.69 4.70
C PRO A 203 14.44 -6.19 4.72
N PRO A 204 14.95 -5.76 5.90
CA PRO A 204 16.37 -5.43 6.05
C PRO A 204 17.25 -6.59 5.56
N PRO A 205 18.44 -6.30 5.01
CA PRO A 205 19.38 -7.33 4.62
C PRO A 205 19.76 -8.21 5.83
N PRO A 206 20.11 -9.48 5.64
CA PRO A 206 20.52 -10.33 6.74
C PRO A 206 21.76 -9.78 7.42
N VAL A 207 21.82 -9.88 8.76
CA VAL A 207 22.95 -9.43 9.57
C VAL A 207 24.21 -10.23 9.21
N ASP A 208 25.27 -9.52 8.83
CA ASP A 208 26.60 -10.13 8.67
C ASP A 208 27.21 -10.39 10.04
N LYS A 209 27.30 -11.67 10.43
CA LYS A 209 27.91 -12.09 11.71
C LYS A 209 29.37 -11.70 11.85
N ALA A 210 30.09 -11.64 10.74
CA ALA A 210 31.50 -11.18 10.77
C ALA A 210 31.58 -9.68 11.04
N LEU A 211 30.65 -8.90 10.52
CA LEU A 211 30.51 -7.46 10.82
C LEU A 211 30.13 -7.26 12.30
N GLU A 212 29.18 -8.02 12.80
CA GLU A 212 28.77 -7.98 14.22
C GLU A 212 29.95 -8.31 15.15
N ALA A 213 30.74 -9.32 14.81
CA ALA A 213 31.94 -9.68 15.56
C ALA A 213 33.02 -8.58 15.55
N ARG A 214 33.18 -7.83 14.46
CA ARG A 214 34.07 -6.67 14.40
C ARG A 214 33.61 -5.48 15.20
N LEU A 215 32.27 -5.36 15.38
CA LEU A 215 31.63 -4.35 16.24
C LEU A 215 31.57 -4.78 17.71
N ALA A 216 32.05 -5.98 18.02
CA ALA A 216 32.15 -6.46 19.39
C ALA A 216 32.94 -5.47 20.28
N LEU A 217 32.83 -5.61 21.58
CA LEU A 217 33.39 -4.73 22.57
C LEU A 217 34.78 -4.20 22.20
N HIS A 218 34.87 -2.89 21.97
CA HIS A 218 36.12 -2.15 21.82
C HIS A 218 36.37 -1.26 23.01
N SER A 219 37.64 -1.17 23.44
CA SER A 219 38.06 -0.23 24.48
C SER A 219 38.98 0.82 23.90
N VAL A 220 38.65 2.09 24.09
CA VAL A 220 39.42 3.26 23.70
C VAL A 220 40.12 3.81 24.92
N TYR A 221 41.45 3.90 24.87
CA TYR A 221 42.26 4.22 26.04
C TYR A 221 42.79 5.67 26.01
N PHE A 222 42.90 6.24 27.20
CA PHE A 222 43.28 7.66 27.36
C PHE A 222 44.54 7.83 28.19
N PRO A 223 45.40 8.79 27.83
CA PRO A 223 46.48 9.25 28.70
C PRO A 223 45.97 9.77 30.04
N THR A 224 46.83 9.79 31.04
CA THR A 224 46.50 10.27 32.39
C THR A 224 45.86 11.68 32.34
N ALA A 225 44.71 11.84 33.02
CA ALA A 225 44.00 13.10 33.17
C ALA A 225 43.56 13.76 31.83
N GLN A 226 43.49 13.02 30.74
CA GLN A 226 42.96 13.48 29.45
C GLN A 226 41.57 12.91 29.18
N PRO A 227 40.69 13.68 28.43
CA PRO A 227 40.87 15.10 28.02
C PRO A 227 40.75 16.06 29.22
N THR A 228 41.40 17.24 29.08
CA THR A 228 41.32 18.30 30.10
C THR A 228 40.11 19.22 29.81
N PRO A 229 39.61 19.98 30.79
CA PRO A 229 38.56 20.99 30.54
C PRO A 229 39.00 22.07 29.53
N LYS A 230 40.29 22.37 29.47
CA LYS A 230 40.87 23.36 28.53
C LYS A 230 41.10 22.79 27.13
N ASN A 231 41.18 21.48 26.99
CA ASN A 231 41.33 20.78 25.71
C ASN A 231 40.39 19.58 25.67
N PRO A 232 39.09 19.81 25.44
CA PRO A 232 38.08 18.74 25.44
C PRO A 232 38.20 17.81 24.22
N SER A 233 38.80 18.26 23.12
CA SER A 233 39.05 17.47 21.91
C SER A 233 40.33 16.64 21.97
N GLY A 234 41.16 16.79 23.04
CA GLY A 234 42.41 16.04 23.23
C GLY A 234 42.17 14.61 23.74
N GLY A 235 43.29 13.89 23.92
CA GLY A 235 43.33 12.59 24.59
C GLY A 235 43.08 11.36 23.71
N LEU A 236 42.54 11.48 22.50
CA LEU A 236 42.47 10.38 21.54
C LEU A 236 43.81 10.29 20.77
N LEU A 237 44.47 9.15 20.90
CA LEU A 237 45.71 8.85 20.16
C LEU A 237 45.40 8.50 18.71
N ALA A 238 46.32 8.65 17.79
CA ALA A 238 46.11 8.41 16.36
C ALA A 238 45.62 6.99 16.05
N SER A 239 46.16 5.98 16.72
CA SER A 239 45.68 4.59 16.59
C SER A 239 44.25 4.39 17.08
N GLN A 240 43.87 5.05 18.17
CA GLN A 240 42.49 5.00 18.71
C GLN A 240 41.52 5.69 17.76
N GLN A 241 41.93 6.77 17.11
CA GLN A 241 41.14 7.42 16.07
C GLN A 241 40.90 6.49 14.87
N GLN A 242 41.94 5.78 14.40
CA GLN A 242 41.83 4.81 13.32
C GLN A 242 40.82 3.67 13.67
N THR A 243 40.93 3.14 14.90
CA THR A 243 40.00 2.12 15.40
C THR A 243 38.55 2.65 15.37
N LEU A 244 38.31 3.86 15.87
CA LEU A 244 37.00 4.48 15.86
C LEU A 244 36.47 4.80 14.46
N MET A 245 37.34 5.17 13.51
CA MET A 245 37.00 5.36 12.09
C MET A 245 36.50 4.04 11.46
N GLY A 246 37.28 2.95 11.70
CA GLY A 246 36.86 1.62 11.24
C GLY A 246 35.51 1.20 11.83
N MET A 247 35.37 1.39 13.15
CA MET A 247 34.11 1.10 13.85
C MET A 247 32.93 1.93 13.33
N ALA A 248 33.11 3.23 13.08
CA ALA A 248 32.09 4.10 12.52
C ALA A 248 31.63 3.61 11.13
N THR A 249 32.60 3.16 10.31
CA THR A 249 32.28 2.58 8.99
C THR A 249 31.52 1.29 9.10
N ASP A 250 31.94 0.38 9.95
CA ASP A 250 31.30 -0.91 10.19
C ASP A 250 29.91 -0.73 10.83
N PHE A 251 29.74 0.20 11.76
CA PHE A 251 28.46 0.47 12.41
C PHE A 251 27.43 1.07 11.44
N LYS A 252 27.84 2.02 10.59
CA LYS A 252 26.92 2.55 9.55
C LYS A 252 26.42 1.45 8.61
N LYS A 253 27.31 0.54 8.21
CA LYS A 253 26.91 -0.63 7.41
C LYS A 253 26.01 -1.58 8.21
N TYR A 254 26.23 -1.73 9.51
CA TYR A 254 25.41 -2.56 10.38
C TYR A 254 23.97 -2.01 10.51
N LEU A 255 23.82 -0.69 10.56
CA LEU A 255 22.51 -0.01 10.61
C LEU A 255 21.64 -0.28 9.37
N GLU A 256 22.22 -0.63 8.23
CA GLU A 256 21.44 -1.03 7.03
C GLU A 256 20.62 -2.29 7.30
N ALA A 257 21.14 -3.23 8.11
CA ALA A 257 20.45 -4.47 8.47
C ALA A 257 19.70 -4.38 9.82
N LYS A 258 20.14 -3.46 10.69
CA LYS A 258 19.62 -3.25 12.05
C LYS A 258 19.49 -1.75 12.34
N PRO A 259 18.43 -1.10 11.79
CA PRO A 259 18.26 0.35 11.94
C PRO A 259 18.02 0.82 13.38
N ASP A 260 17.65 -0.09 14.28
CA ASP A 260 17.41 0.13 15.70
C ASP A 260 18.60 -0.17 16.61
N ALA A 261 19.78 -0.46 16.03
CA ALA A 261 20.97 -0.76 16.81
C ALA A 261 21.60 0.52 17.37
N HIS A 262 22.12 0.41 18.61
CA HIS A 262 22.81 1.50 19.31
C HIS A 262 24.20 1.08 19.73
N LEU A 263 25.13 2.04 19.75
CA LEU A 263 26.40 1.93 20.44
C LEU A 263 26.26 2.51 21.86
N THR A 264 26.66 1.76 22.86
CA THR A 264 26.75 2.26 24.25
C THR A 264 28.22 2.57 24.56
N LEU A 265 28.48 3.81 24.99
CA LEU A 265 29.81 4.30 25.40
C LEU A 265 29.86 4.33 26.93
N GLU A 266 30.71 3.51 27.55
CA GLU A 266 30.88 3.45 29.00
C GLU A 266 32.27 3.98 29.41
N GLY A 267 32.27 5.10 30.13
CA GLY A 267 33.53 5.79 30.54
C GLY A 267 34.04 5.37 31.92
N HIS A 268 35.34 5.09 31.99
CA HIS A 268 36.03 4.65 33.21
C HIS A 268 37.28 5.47 33.48
N ALA A 269 37.63 5.65 34.75
CA ALA A 269 38.85 6.26 35.23
C ALA A 269 39.59 5.33 36.18
N ASP A 270 40.90 5.45 36.26
CA ASP A 270 41.65 4.74 37.30
C ASP A 270 41.32 5.30 38.69
N HIS A 271 41.75 4.59 39.74
CA HIS A 271 41.37 4.90 41.12
C HIS A 271 42.01 6.17 41.71
N ARG A 272 42.89 6.86 40.97
CA ARG A 272 43.52 8.10 41.41
C ARG A 272 42.64 9.29 41.24
N GLY A 273 42.62 10.18 42.22
CA GLY A 273 41.77 11.37 42.22
C GLY A 273 40.51 11.21 43.06
N SER A 274 39.76 12.29 43.23
CA SER A 274 38.45 12.26 43.92
C SER A 274 37.37 11.66 43.03
N ALA A 275 36.31 11.12 43.64
CA ALA A 275 35.15 10.60 42.90
C ALA A 275 34.56 11.66 41.92
N ALA A 276 34.38 12.90 42.40
CA ALA A 276 33.85 13.98 41.57
C ALA A 276 34.80 14.32 40.39
N PHE A 277 36.11 14.30 40.60
CA PHE A 277 37.07 14.50 39.52
C PHE A 277 37.01 13.39 38.46
N ASN A 278 36.94 12.12 38.93
CA ASN A 278 36.91 10.97 38.04
C ASN A 278 35.57 10.91 37.30
N GLN A 279 34.46 11.27 37.92
CA GLN A 279 33.16 11.38 37.28
C GLN A 279 33.22 12.40 36.11
N ALA A 280 33.61 13.63 36.38
CA ALA A 280 33.76 14.66 35.37
C ALA A 280 34.77 14.32 34.28
N LEU A 281 35.88 13.56 34.61
CA LEU A 281 36.84 13.10 33.62
C LEU A 281 36.24 12.04 32.68
N THR A 282 35.46 11.10 33.21
CA THR A 282 34.84 10.05 32.41
C THR A 282 33.73 10.61 31.51
N GLU A 283 32.96 11.59 31.97
CA GLU A 283 32.01 12.34 31.13
C GLU A 283 32.72 12.98 29.92
N ARG A 284 33.88 13.65 30.13
CA ARG A 284 34.65 14.22 29.03
C ARG A 284 35.21 13.18 28.06
N ARG A 285 35.63 12.00 28.57
CA ARG A 285 36.09 10.89 27.71
C ARG A 285 34.99 10.38 26.82
N VAL A 286 33.82 10.09 27.40
CA VAL A 286 32.67 9.62 26.68
C VAL A 286 32.23 10.68 25.64
N ALA A 287 32.12 11.94 26.04
CA ALA A 287 31.80 13.03 25.13
C ALA A 287 32.77 13.13 23.95
N ARG A 288 34.09 12.94 24.21
CA ARG A 288 35.12 12.98 23.15
C ARG A 288 35.00 11.82 22.16
N VAL A 289 34.70 10.61 22.64
CA VAL A 289 34.47 9.45 21.76
C VAL A 289 33.19 9.64 20.97
N LYS A 290 32.08 10.07 21.61
CA LYS A 290 30.82 10.38 20.96
C LYS A 290 31.01 11.42 19.86
N SER A 291 31.61 12.56 20.18
CA SER A 291 31.86 13.61 19.19
C SER A 291 32.66 13.10 17.99
N PHE A 292 33.69 12.27 18.22
CA PHE A 292 34.49 11.70 17.14
C PHE A 292 33.68 10.76 16.25
N LEU A 293 32.88 9.89 16.84
CA LEU A 293 31.97 8.97 16.05
C LEU A 293 30.96 9.76 15.23
N VAL A 294 30.38 10.83 15.79
CA VAL A 294 29.44 11.72 15.07
C VAL A 294 30.18 12.45 13.94
N GLU A 295 31.40 12.94 14.16
CA GLU A 295 32.25 13.53 13.12
C GLU A 295 32.54 12.55 11.97
N GLN A 296 32.54 11.22 12.24
CA GLN A 296 32.65 10.16 11.25
C GLN A 296 31.31 9.73 10.62
N GLY A 297 30.23 10.43 10.93
CA GLY A 297 28.90 10.22 10.34
C GLY A 297 28.06 9.13 11.00
N VAL A 298 28.35 8.75 12.25
CA VAL A 298 27.44 7.93 13.06
C VAL A 298 26.32 8.84 13.56
N PRO A 299 25.03 8.46 13.42
CA PRO A 299 23.93 9.28 13.93
C PRO A 299 24.02 9.46 15.45
N GLU A 300 23.85 10.68 15.93
CA GLU A 300 23.98 10.97 17.36
C GLU A 300 22.92 10.23 18.21
N ALA A 301 21.74 10.01 17.62
CA ALA A 301 20.64 9.30 18.27
C ALA A 301 20.96 7.83 18.56
N ASP A 302 21.87 7.23 17.80
CA ASP A 302 22.25 5.82 17.92
C ASP A 302 23.45 5.62 18.87
N ILE A 303 23.79 6.65 19.67
CA ILE A 303 24.91 6.59 20.61
C ILE A 303 24.45 6.93 22.02
N ASP A 304 24.36 5.90 22.86
CA ASP A 304 24.10 6.02 24.29
C ASP A 304 25.39 6.24 25.09
N THR A 305 25.32 6.97 26.19
CA THR A 305 26.49 7.32 26.97
C THR A 305 26.28 7.09 28.46
N LYS A 306 27.31 6.52 29.14
CA LYS A 306 27.34 6.32 30.59
C LYS A 306 28.75 6.64 31.11
N ALA A 307 28.86 7.29 32.26
CA ALA A 307 30.08 7.62 32.92
C ALA A 307 30.11 7.06 34.33
N PHE A 308 31.11 6.22 34.62
CA PHE A 308 31.18 5.48 35.91
C PHE A 308 32.30 5.97 36.83
N GLY A 309 33.02 7.02 36.46
CA GLY A 309 34.18 7.44 37.27
C GLY A 309 35.15 6.29 37.49
N SER A 310 35.49 6.00 38.76
CA SER A 310 36.33 4.87 39.13
C SER A 310 35.58 3.71 39.79
N GLU A 311 34.25 3.69 39.69
CA GLU A 311 33.43 2.68 40.37
C GLU A 311 33.53 1.27 39.76
N ARG A 312 33.69 1.21 38.41
CA ARG A 312 33.72 -0.06 37.67
C ARG A 312 35.11 -0.33 37.08
N ASN A 313 36.10 -0.41 37.98
CA ASN A 313 37.48 -0.67 37.60
C ASN A 313 37.75 -2.15 37.34
N LEU A 314 38.55 -2.44 36.31
CA LEU A 314 39.07 -3.77 36.08
C LEU A 314 39.99 -4.16 37.23
N THR A 315 39.82 -5.39 37.68
CA THR A 315 40.68 -6.00 38.70
C THR A 315 42.02 -6.40 38.13
N THR A 316 42.99 -6.68 38.99
CA THR A 316 44.30 -7.18 38.56
C THR A 316 44.18 -8.48 37.77
N ASP A 317 43.25 -9.37 38.18
CA ASP A 317 43.08 -10.69 37.55
C ASP A 317 42.43 -10.57 36.16
N GLN A 318 41.45 -9.68 35.99
CA GLN A 318 40.88 -9.37 34.67
C GLN A 318 41.93 -8.81 33.70
N VAL A 319 42.81 -7.96 34.18
CA VAL A 319 43.91 -7.42 33.36
C VAL A 319 44.97 -8.48 33.05
N LYS A 320 45.31 -9.37 33.99
CA LYS A 320 46.18 -10.53 33.71
C LYS A 320 45.57 -11.46 32.68
N GLU A 321 44.30 -11.73 32.75
CA GLU A 321 43.56 -12.55 31.80
C GLU A 321 43.62 -11.93 30.39
N SER A 322 43.31 -10.64 30.28
CA SER A 322 43.42 -9.87 29.04
C SER A 322 44.83 -9.91 28.43
N ILE A 323 45.89 -9.82 29.25
CA ILE A 323 47.29 -9.99 28.81
C ILE A 323 47.52 -11.43 28.33
N GLY A 324 47.01 -12.41 29.05
CA GLY A 324 47.18 -13.84 28.73
C GLY A 324 46.52 -14.24 27.41
N GLN A 325 45.36 -13.69 27.13
CA GLN A 325 44.55 -14.01 25.94
C GLN A 325 44.98 -13.21 24.68
N ASN A 326 45.82 -12.18 24.82
CA ASN A 326 46.26 -11.40 23.67
C ASN A 326 47.23 -12.19 22.81
N SER A 327 46.83 -12.58 21.60
CA SER A 327 47.63 -13.34 20.64
C SER A 327 48.82 -12.52 20.06
N ASP A 328 48.71 -11.18 20.07
CA ASP A 328 49.71 -10.28 19.48
C ASP A 328 50.93 -10.07 20.37
N LEU A 329 50.84 -10.48 21.64
CA LEU A 329 51.95 -10.39 22.58
C LEU A 329 52.86 -11.62 22.48
N THR A 330 54.16 -11.40 22.29
CA THR A 330 55.17 -12.42 22.48
C THR A 330 55.28 -12.84 23.95
N THR A 331 55.86 -13.99 24.21
CA THR A 331 56.06 -14.48 25.58
C THR A 331 56.85 -13.49 26.45
N GLU A 332 57.89 -12.83 25.86
CA GLU A 332 58.68 -11.84 26.61
C GLU A 332 57.91 -10.53 26.86
N GLU A 333 57.11 -10.07 25.91
CA GLU A 333 56.24 -8.90 26.11
C GLU A 333 55.19 -9.17 27.19
N ARG A 334 54.59 -10.35 27.19
CA ARG A 334 53.64 -10.79 28.21
C ARG A 334 54.27 -10.82 29.57
N LYS A 335 55.49 -11.36 29.70
CA LYS A 335 56.25 -11.36 30.95
C LYS A 335 56.58 -9.93 31.44
N ARG A 336 56.97 -9.03 30.55
CA ARG A 336 57.22 -7.61 30.88
C ARG A 336 55.93 -6.90 31.29
N ALA A 337 54.82 -7.17 30.64
CA ALA A 337 53.53 -6.61 30.99
C ALA A 337 53.09 -7.06 32.40
N LEU A 338 53.21 -8.35 32.71
CA LEU A 338 52.92 -8.89 34.02
C LEU A 338 53.82 -8.36 35.14
N ALA A 339 55.09 -8.08 34.83
CA ALA A 339 56.03 -7.43 35.79
C ALA A 339 55.66 -5.97 36.13
N ARG A 340 54.77 -5.34 35.32
CA ARG A 340 54.31 -3.95 35.52
C ARG A 340 52.77 -3.90 35.69
N ILE A 341 52.20 -4.95 36.22
CA ILE A 341 50.72 -5.15 36.23
C ILE A 341 49.93 -3.99 36.84
N ASP A 342 50.46 -3.32 37.88
CA ASP A 342 49.74 -2.18 38.50
C ASP A 342 49.65 -0.97 37.59
N VAL A 343 50.77 -0.67 36.88
CA VAL A 343 50.78 0.45 35.91
C VAL A 343 49.87 0.14 34.75
N ILE A 344 49.89 -1.10 34.25
CA ILE A 344 49.03 -1.52 33.15
C ILE A 344 47.55 -1.53 33.61
N ARG A 345 47.23 -1.98 34.80
CA ARG A 345 45.86 -1.94 35.36
C ARG A 345 45.35 -0.48 35.44
N MET A 346 46.16 0.45 35.91
CA MET A 346 45.78 1.87 35.88
C MET A 346 45.51 2.36 34.46
N ALA A 347 46.38 2.01 33.50
CA ALA A 347 46.17 2.39 32.09
C ALA A 347 44.91 1.75 31.49
N SER A 348 44.67 0.49 31.76
CA SER A 348 43.45 -0.23 31.31
C SER A 348 42.17 0.35 31.87
N ASN A 349 42.21 0.98 33.05
CA ASN A 349 41.07 1.64 33.67
C ASN A 349 40.86 3.08 33.16
N ARG A 350 41.72 3.64 32.34
CA ARG A 350 41.52 4.94 31.66
C ARG A 350 40.94 4.71 30.26
N ARG A 351 39.72 4.28 30.19
CA ARG A 351 39.10 3.82 28.95
C ARG A 351 37.69 4.31 28.75
N VAL A 352 37.23 4.21 27.54
CA VAL A 352 35.80 4.19 27.15
C VAL A 352 35.54 2.84 26.46
N ASP A 353 34.70 2.04 27.02
CA ASP A 353 34.19 0.81 26.39
C ASP A 353 33.09 1.17 25.41
N VAL A 354 33.16 0.65 24.19
CA VAL A 354 32.15 0.78 23.17
C VAL A 354 31.54 -0.58 22.95
N THR A 355 30.25 -0.72 23.21
CA THR A 355 29.49 -1.97 23.07
C THR A 355 28.34 -1.80 22.11
N LEU A 356 28.02 -2.85 21.35
CA LEU A 356 26.87 -2.91 20.46
C LEU A 356 25.65 -3.46 21.22
N SER A 357 24.55 -2.72 21.30
CA SER A 357 23.35 -3.09 22.05
C SER A 357 22.70 -4.41 21.61
N SER A 358 22.72 -4.70 20.31
CA SER A 358 22.08 -5.89 19.73
C SER A 358 22.91 -7.18 19.90
N ALA A 359 24.17 -7.09 20.25
CA ALA A 359 25.04 -8.26 20.34
C ALA A 359 25.00 -8.95 21.72
N GLY A 360 24.19 -8.48 22.66
CA GLY A 360 24.15 -8.99 24.02
C GLY A 360 25.48 -8.84 24.78
N GLN A 361 26.33 -7.93 24.33
CA GLN A 361 27.63 -7.66 24.93
C GLN A 361 27.46 -6.95 26.25
N THR A 362 28.16 -7.43 27.26
CA THR A 362 28.17 -6.86 28.60
C THR A 362 29.56 -6.37 28.95
N GLU A 363 29.65 -5.52 29.98
CA GLU A 363 30.92 -5.08 30.56
C GLU A 363 31.87 -6.23 30.97
N ASN A 364 31.32 -7.44 31.15
CA ASN A 364 32.03 -8.65 31.50
C ASN A 364 32.57 -9.44 30.29
N SER A 365 32.29 -8.98 29.05
CA SER A 365 32.83 -9.61 27.86
C SER A 365 34.37 -9.48 27.88
N VAL A 366 35.06 -10.55 27.45
CA VAL A 366 36.51 -10.59 27.45
C VAL A 366 37.06 -9.51 26.54
N ARG A 367 37.94 -8.65 27.10
CA ARG A 367 38.59 -7.57 26.37
C ARG A 367 39.94 -8.04 25.87
N GLN A 368 40.23 -7.73 24.61
CA GLN A 368 41.58 -7.88 24.12
C GLN A 368 42.54 -6.86 24.79
N PHE A 369 43.82 -7.22 24.90
CA PHE A 369 44.82 -6.30 25.47
C PHE A 369 44.86 -5.01 24.66
N PRO A 370 44.83 -3.84 25.35
CA PRO A 370 44.38 -2.60 24.73
C PRO A 370 45.41 -1.82 23.96
N PHE A 371 46.72 -2.09 24.20
CA PHE A 371 47.72 -1.18 23.73
C PHE A 371 48.53 -1.79 22.60
N ASN A 372 48.65 -1.10 21.49
CA ASN A 372 49.71 -1.37 20.58
C ASN A 372 51.06 -0.76 21.15
N SER A 373 52.18 -1.20 20.62
CA SER A 373 53.51 -0.72 21.09
C SER A 373 53.71 0.79 20.93
N THR A 374 53.04 1.40 19.96
CA THR A 374 53.08 2.84 19.67
C THR A 374 52.39 3.65 20.76
N ASP A 375 51.26 3.17 21.28
CA ASP A 375 50.48 3.85 22.31
C ASP A 375 51.02 3.61 23.72
N ALA A 376 51.75 2.54 23.93
CA ALA A 376 52.23 2.13 25.25
C ALA A 376 52.94 3.23 26.01
N LEU A 377 53.81 3.99 25.34
CA LEU A 377 54.53 5.10 25.98
C LEU A 377 53.57 6.22 26.43
N SER A 378 52.58 6.57 25.63
CA SER A 378 51.62 7.62 25.95
C SER A 378 50.64 7.18 27.04
N LEU A 379 50.28 5.90 27.06
CA LEU A 379 49.28 5.34 27.97
C LEU A 379 49.89 4.90 29.30
N ILE A 380 51.07 4.29 29.30
CA ILE A 380 51.76 3.76 30.49
C ILE A 380 52.74 4.78 31.05
N GLY A 381 53.48 5.51 30.22
CA GLY A 381 54.56 6.43 30.60
C GLY A 381 54.10 7.82 31.07
N GLY A 382 52.78 8.11 31.07
CA GLY A 382 52.31 9.45 31.44
C GLY A 382 52.68 9.90 32.82
N ARG A 383 53.16 11.13 32.97
CA ARG A 383 53.58 11.88 34.18
C ARG A 383 54.68 11.30 35.04
N GLU A 384 54.90 9.99 35.09
CA GLU A 384 55.97 9.42 35.90
C GLU A 384 57.39 9.61 35.28
N SER A 385 57.45 9.89 33.98
CA SER A 385 58.71 10.15 33.27
C SER A 385 59.10 11.63 33.19
N ALA A 386 58.27 12.55 33.67
CA ALA A 386 58.75 13.93 33.85
C ALA A 386 59.65 14.00 35.12
N LYS A 387 60.85 13.52 35.02
CA LYS A 387 61.88 13.88 35.99
C LYS A 387 61.88 15.39 36.10
N LYS A 388 61.62 15.90 37.33
CA LYS A 388 61.94 17.32 37.64
C LYS A 388 63.29 17.67 37.11
N PRO A 389 63.50 18.78 36.36
CA PRO A 389 64.81 19.20 36.00
C PRO A 389 65.56 19.37 37.26
N ALA A 390 66.78 18.75 37.31
CA ALA A 390 67.70 18.87 38.43
C ALA A 390 67.94 20.37 38.70
N LYS A 391 67.69 20.82 39.93
CA LYS A 391 68.01 22.18 40.36
C LYS A 391 69.49 22.37 40.07
N SER A 392 69.83 23.22 39.12
CA SER A 392 71.17 23.73 38.89
C SER A 392 71.64 24.41 40.18
N THR A 393 72.51 23.77 40.89
CA THR A 393 73.27 24.39 41.98
C THR A 393 74.32 25.34 41.35
N THR A 394 73.97 26.60 41.17
CA THR A 394 74.88 27.67 40.89
C THR A 394 75.77 27.84 42.12
N LYS A 395 77.04 27.36 42.02
CA LYS A 395 78.14 27.70 42.97
C LYS A 395 78.36 29.20 42.91
N LYS A 396 78.20 29.88 44.06
CA LYS A 396 78.61 31.27 44.22
C LYS A 396 80.10 31.37 44.02
N PRO A 397 80.62 32.39 43.33
CA PRO A 397 82.07 32.60 43.24
C PRO A 397 82.64 33.06 44.58
N VAL A 398 83.68 32.38 45.02
CA VAL A 398 84.48 32.75 46.18
C VAL A 398 85.31 33.99 45.82
N LYS A 399 85.13 35.13 46.53
CA LYS A 399 86.05 36.28 46.52
C LYS A 399 87.33 35.88 47.19
N LYS A 400 88.44 35.91 46.48
CA LYS A 400 89.75 36.02 47.06
C LYS A 400 90.07 37.47 47.40
N GLN A 401 90.52 37.63 48.63
CA GLN A 401 91.25 38.86 49.04
C GLN A 401 92.61 38.87 48.40
#